data_0677c3b92623f97419c5e20412ba5109
#
_entry.id   0677c3b92623f97419c5e20412ba5109
#
_cell.length_a   1.000
_cell.length_b   1.000
_cell.length_c   1.000
_cell.angle_alpha   90.00
_cell.angle_beta   90.00
_cell.angle_gamma   90.00
#
_symmetry.space_group_name_H-M   'P 1'
#
loop_
_entity.id
_entity.type
_entity.pdbx_description
1 polymer ?
#
loop_
_entity_poly.entity_id
_entity_poly.type
_entity_poly.pdbx_seq_one_letter_code
_entity_poly.pdbx_strand_id
1 'polypeptide(L)'
;PGHTLYPDSIFYGNNTVTANILPLAFGLVPKNYINEVAKNAVTSIITTNKGHISTGVIGVQWLLRELSRRGHANVAYLLATNKTYPSWGYMVEKGATTIWELWNGDTANPEMNSGNHVMLLGDLLPWCFNNLAGIRADRWKSGYKHIVFQPAFEIQELSNVDASYMSIYGKITSRWTKTPTHLEWDIELPANTTGEVHLPDGRKEKIGSGKYHFSVDIPTRNTAILTDEFLYENASFPECHGATIVELKNGDLVASFFGGTKERNPDCCIWVCRKPKGSKEWTAPKLAADGVFSLKDPQAVLAGIDSTCTPVKDAKGTLIARRKACWNPVLFQIPGGDLILFYKIGLKVSDWTGWLVRSRDGGKTWSKREALPKGFLGPIKNKPEYINGRIICPSSTEGSNGWRVHFEISDDKGKTWKMVGPLDAELSVPTQNRKKGGVNVDDQEGGEAIEGEGAKPVYAIQPSILKHKDGRLQILCRTRNAQVATAWSSDNGDTWSKVTLLDVPNNNSGTDAVTMKDGRHILIYNNFSTLPGTPKGPRTPLCVAVSEDGINWQPVLTLEDSPISQYSYPSIIQGKDGKLHAIYTCLLYTSDAADEL
;
A
#
# COMPACT_ATOMS: atom_id res chain seq x y z
N PRO A 1 -29.04 -3.18 30.10
CA PRO A 1 -27.98 -2.53 29.36
C PRO A 1 -28.08 -2.98 27.91
N GLY A 2 -28.47 -2.03 27.02
CA GLY A 2 -28.86 -2.32 25.66
C GLY A 2 -27.70 -2.80 24.82
N HIS A 3 -27.83 -3.99 24.28
CA HIS A 3 -27.06 -4.46 23.14
C HIS A 3 -27.62 -3.78 21.90
N THR A 4 -27.07 -2.66 21.51
CA THR A 4 -27.42 -2.04 20.22
C THR A 4 -26.49 -2.60 19.16
N LEU A 5 -26.85 -3.74 18.58
CA LEU A 5 -26.44 -4.12 17.23
C LEU A 5 -27.25 -3.24 16.28
N TYR A 6 -26.61 -2.34 15.58
CA TYR A 6 -27.26 -1.57 14.54
C TYR A 6 -27.42 -2.46 13.29
N PRO A 7 -28.62 -2.49 12.65
CA PRO A 7 -28.91 -3.42 11.54
C PRO A 7 -27.94 -3.33 10.35
N ASP A 8 -27.32 -2.17 10.14
CA ASP A 8 -26.45 -1.89 8.97
C ASP A 8 -24.95 -1.81 9.31
N SER A 9 -24.57 -2.03 10.59
CA SER A 9 -23.16 -2.02 11.00
C SER A 9 -22.99 -2.73 12.35
N ILE A 10 -22.07 -3.70 12.39
CA ILE A 10 -21.90 -4.60 13.54
C ILE A 10 -20.82 -4.04 14.47
N PHE A 11 -21.22 -3.19 15.41
CA PHE A 11 -20.36 -2.64 16.44
C PHE A 11 -21.08 -2.49 17.80
N TYR A 12 -20.33 -2.24 18.85
CA TYR A 12 -20.88 -2.03 20.19
C TYR A 12 -20.86 -0.54 20.60
N GLY A 13 -21.92 -0.14 21.31
CA GLY A 13 -22.05 1.19 21.90
C GLY A 13 -21.88 2.32 20.89
N ASN A 14 -20.92 3.21 21.16
CA ASN A 14 -20.58 4.34 20.31
C ASN A 14 -19.45 4.05 19.30
N ASN A 15 -19.18 2.78 19.02
CA ASN A 15 -18.15 2.31 18.09
C ASN A 15 -16.71 2.75 18.42
N THR A 16 -16.40 3.09 19.65
CA THR A 16 -15.02 3.32 20.07
C THR A 16 -14.23 2.02 20.13
N VAL A 17 -12.89 2.11 20.09
CA VAL A 17 -12.02 0.93 20.22
C VAL A 17 -12.34 0.16 21.51
N THR A 18 -12.45 0.84 22.66
CA THR A 18 -12.81 0.21 23.94
C THR A 18 -14.17 -0.47 23.88
N ALA A 19 -15.19 0.17 23.27
CA ALA A 19 -16.53 -0.38 23.17
C ALA A 19 -16.59 -1.69 22.36
N ASN A 20 -15.70 -1.87 21.38
CA ASN A 20 -15.61 -3.10 20.59
C ASN A 20 -14.67 -4.14 21.22
N ILE A 21 -13.55 -3.74 21.82
CA ILE A 21 -12.55 -4.66 22.40
C ILE A 21 -13.09 -5.38 23.65
N LEU A 22 -13.79 -4.68 24.56
CA LEU A 22 -14.29 -5.30 25.80
C LEU A 22 -15.28 -6.45 25.56
N PRO A 23 -16.31 -6.32 24.70
CA PRO A 23 -17.19 -7.45 24.39
C PRO A 23 -16.46 -8.63 23.77
N LEU A 24 -15.44 -8.40 22.94
CA LEU A 24 -14.59 -9.46 22.39
C LEU A 24 -13.82 -10.17 23.50
N ALA A 25 -13.19 -9.40 24.42
CA ALA A 25 -12.39 -9.91 25.52
C ALA A 25 -13.22 -10.77 26.49
N PHE A 26 -14.44 -10.37 26.76
CA PHE A 26 -15.35 -11.06 27.69
C PHE A 26 -16.24 -12.12 27.01
N GLY A 27 -16.07 -12.39 25.71
CA GLY A 27 -16.82 -13.41 24.99
C GLY A 27 -18.32 -13.10 24.83
N LEU A 28 -18.67 -11.82 24.83
CA LEU A 28 -20.07 -11.35 24.72
C LEU A 28 -20.53 -11.20 23.27
N VAL A 29 -19.59 -11.24 22.32
CA VAL A 29 -19.90 -11.12 20.88
C VAL A 29 -20.37 -12.47 20.35
N PRO A 30 -21.55 -12.55 19.71
CA PRO A 30 -21.99 -13.78 19.03
C PRO A 30 -20.95 -14.24 17.99
N LYS A 31 -20.77 -15.56 17.88
CA LYS A 31 -19.67 -16.16 17.08
C LYS A 31 -19.61 -15.67 15.63
N ASN A 32 -20.75 -15.49 14.99
CA ASN A 32 -20.88 -15.02 13.60
C ASN A 32 -20.48 -13.55 13.40
N TYR A 33 -20.36 -12.75 14.48
CA TYR A 33 -20.04 -11.31 14.40
C TYR A 33 -18.65 -10.96 14.95
N ILE A 34 -17.91 -11.95 15.45
CA ILE A 34 -16.60 -11.71 16.08
C ILE A 34 -15.64 -10.98 15.13
N ASN A 35 -15.58 -11.43 13.87
CA ASN A 35 -14.65 -10.87 12.88
C ASN A 35 -15.04 -9.44 12.50
N GLU A 36 -16.33 -9.14 12.36
CA GLU A 36 -16.79 -7.80 12.04
C GLU A 36 -16.54 -6.81 13.18
N VAL A 37 -16.81 -7.21 14.43
CA VAL A 37 -16.53 -6.36 15.58
C VAL A 37 -15.02 -6.12 15.74
N ALA A 38 -14.19 -7.13 15.53
CA ALA A 38 -12.74 -6.99 15.52
C ALA A 38 -12.27 -6.05 14.40
N LYS A 39 -12.82 -6.23 13.18
CA LYS A 39 -12.53 -5.35 12.03
C LYS A 39 -12.94 -3.90 12.31
N ASN A 40 -14.06 -3.65 12.99
CA ASN A 40 -14.45 -2.30 13.37
C ASN A 40 -13.47 -1.65 14.36
N ALA A 41 -12.99 -2.42 15.35
CA ALA A 41 -11.96 -1.93 16.26
C ALA A 41 -10.67 -1.57 15.50
N VAL A 42 -10.19 -2.45 14.60
CA VAL A 42 -9.02 -2.21 13.74
C VAL A 42 -9.24 -1.01 12.84
N THR A 43 -10.38 -0.91 12.15
CA THR A 43 -10.70 0.24 11.30
C THR A 43 -10.66 1.55 12.10
N SER A 44 -11.24 1.56 13.31
CA SER A 44 -11.20 2.74 14.18
C SER A 44 -9.76 3.10 14.59
N ILE A 45 -8.91 2.11 14.91
CA ILE A 45 -7.50 2.34 15.24
C ILE A 45 -6.77 2.99 14.04
N ILE A 46 -6.91 2.40 12.85
CA ILE A 46 -6.13 2.82 11.68
C ILE A 46 -6.64 4.13 11.09
N THR A 47 -7.96 4.27 10.88
CA THR A 47 -8.51 5.41 10.14
C THR A 47 -8.84 6.60 11.04
N THR A 48 -9.54 6.36 12.17
CA THR A 48 -10.01 7.43 13.07
C THR A 48 -8.87 7.90 13.97
N ASN A 49 -8.13 6.95 14.54
CA ASN A 49 -7.07 7.21 15.51
C ASN A 49 -5.67 7.20 14.88
N LYS A 50 -5.55 7.05 13.55
CA LYS A 50 -4.29 7.14 12.79
C LYS A 50 -3.16 6.27 13.37
N GLY A 51 -3.48 5.03 13.76
CA GLY A 51 -2.52 4.09 14.33
C GLY A 51 -2.12 4.37 15.78
N HIS A 52 -2.90 5.18 16.51
CA HIS A 52 -2.62 5.53 17.91
C HIS A 52 -3.58 4.85 18.88
N ILE A 53 -3.13 4.78 20.14
CA ILE A 53 -3.97 4.28 21.24
C ILE A 53 -5.05 5.30 21.56
N SER A 54 -6.31 4.86 21.53
CA SER A 54 -7.46 5.70 21.90
C SER A 54 -8.25 5.13 23.09
N THR A 55 -7.64 4.18 23.81
CA THR A 55 -8.22 3.56 24.98
C THR A 55 -7.63 4.16 26.25
N GLY A 56 -8.47 4.30 27.27
CA GLY A 56 -8.02 4.56 28.64
C GLY A 56 -7.66 3.26 29.38
N VAL A 57 -7.42 3.36 30.70
CA VAL A 57 -6.93 2.28 31.56
C VAL A 57 -7.74 0.98 31.47
N ILE A 58 -9.05 1.04 31.28
CA ILE A 58 -9.90 -0.14 31.17
C ILE A 58 -9.70 -0.87 29.84
N GLY A 59 -9.68 -0.13 28.74
CA GLY A 59 -9.54 -0.70 27.38
C GLY A 59 -8.14 -1.21 27.08
N VAL A 60 -7.12 -0.50 27.55
CA VAL A 60 -5.72 -0.84 27.26
C VAL A 60 -5.27 -2.18 27.85
N GLN A 61 -5.93 -2.63 28.94
CA GLN A 61 -5.65 -3.92 29.55
C GLN A 61 -6.02 -5.14 28.69
N TRP A 62 -6.81 -4.94 27.64
CA TRP A 62 -7.31 -6.02 26.78
C TRP A 62 -6.93 -5.82 25.30
N LEU A 63 -6.40 -4.66 24.97
CA LEU A 63 -6.25 -4.19 23.60
C LEU A 63 -5.34 -5.09 22.77
N LEU A 64 -4.08 -5.23 23.18
CA LEU A 64 -3.06 -5.92 22.37
C LEU A 64 -3.35 -7.42 22.28
N ARG A 65 -3.75 -8.05 23.38
CA ARG A 65 -4.06 -9.49 23.40
C ARG A 65 -5.29 -9.84 22.58
N GLU A 66 -6.34 -9.00 22.59
CA GLU A 66 -7.54 -9.27 21.80
C GLU A 66 -7.30 -9.03 20.31
N LEU A 67 -6.58 -7.98 19.95
CA LEU A 67 -6.14 -7.79 18.56
C LEU A 67 -5.37 -9.01 18.06
N SER A 68 -4.36 -9.47 18.81
CA SER A 68 -3.54 -10.63 18.43
C SER A 68 -4.36 -11.93 18.38
N ARG A 69 -5.28 -12.13 19.35
CA ARG A 69 -6.17 -13.30 19.37
C ARG A 69 -7.09 -13.36 18.13
N ARG A 70 -7.41 -12.21 17.55
CA ARG A 70 -8.27 -12.08 16.36
C ARG A 70 -7.50 -12.01 15.03
N GLY A 71 -6.19 -12.32 15.05
CA GLY A 71 -5.36 -12.32 13.85
C GLY A 71 -4.84 -10.93 13.44
N HIS A 72 -4.87 -9.96 14.35
CA HIS A 72 -4.40 -8.59 14.12
C HIS A 72 -3.17 -8.26 14.98
N ALA A 73 -2.23 -9.20 15.12
CA ALA A 73 -1.01 -9.01 15.91
C ALA A 73 -0.12 -7.89 15.38
N ASN A 74 -0.12 -7.65 14.06
CA ASN A 74 0.55 -6.54 13.42
C ASN A 74 -0.03 -5.18 13.85
N VAL A 75 -1.35 -5.05 14.04
CA VAL A 75 -1.97 -3.83 14.60
C VAL A 75 -1.57 -3.63 16.07
N ALA A 76 -1.53 -4.71 16.85
CA ALA A 76 -1.03 -4.66 18.22
C ALA A 76 0.43 -4.23 18.27
N TYR A 77 1.26 -4.71 17.34
CA TYR A 77 2.67 -4.33 17.22
C TYR A 77 2.83 -2.85 16.86
N LEU A 78 2.04 -2.34 15.89
CA LEU A 78 2.01 -0.92 15.57
C LEU A 78 1.74 -0.06 16.81
N LEU A 79 0.69 -0.38 17.57
CA LEU A 79 0.34 0.36 18.79
C LEU A 79 1.44 0.30 19.84
N ALA A 80 2.11 -0.86 19.98
CA ALA A 80 3.17 -1.07 20.96
C ALA A 80 4.47 -0.30 20.61
N THR A 81 4.75 -0.11 19.32
CA THR A 81 6.00 0.50 18.84
C THR A 81 5.85 1.97 18.42
N ASN A 82 4.63 2.51 18.38
CA ASN A 82 4.38 3.91 18.03
C ASN A 82 5.08 4.85 19.02
N LYS A 83 5.77 5.89 18.51
CA LYS A 83 6.51 6.89 19.29
C LYS A 83 5.81 8.23 19.42
N THR A 84 4.71 8.44 18.67
CA THR A 84 3.95 9.68 18.69
C THR A 84 2.74 9.61 19.62
N TYR A 85 2.22 10.76 20.04
CA TYR A 85 1.09 10.88 20.98
C TYR A 85 -0.24 10.40 20.36
N PRO A 86 -1.02 9.61 21.10
CA PRO A 86 -0.76 8.96 22.39
C PRO A 86 -0.19 7.54 22.22
N SER A 87 0.92 7.24 22.90
CA SER A 87 1.56 5.92 22.89
C SER A 87 2.54 5.74 24.05
N TRP A 88 2.97 4.50 24.32
CA TRP A 88 4.06 4.23 25.27
C TRP A 88 5.39 4.79 24.79
N GLY A 89 5.68 4.69 23.47
CA GLY A 89 6.87 5.27 22.88
C GLY A 89 6.95 6.78 23.04
N TYR A 90 5.83 7.49 22.93
CA TYR A 90 5.77 8.93 23.25
C TYR A 90 6.21 9.24 24.67
N MET A 91 5.77 8.46 25.68
CA MET A 91 6.24 8.63 27.06
C MET A 91 7.75 8.51 27.15
N VAL A 92 8.34 7.49 26.49
CA VAL A 92 9.79 7.28 26.45
C VAL A 92 10.52 8.44 25.78
N GLU A 93 10.07 8.89 24.61
CA GLU A 93 10.66 10.01 23.87
C GLU A 93 10.60 11.33 24.67
N LYS A 94 9.61 11.47 25.54
CA LYS A 94 9.47 12.62 26.45
C LYS A 94 10.20 12.46 27.77
N GLY A 95 11.01 11.41 27.92
CA GLY A 95 11.86 11.18 29.09
C GLY A 95 11.16 10.57 30.29
N ALA A 96 10.03 9.89 30.09
CA ALA A 96 9.37 9.13 31.16
C ALA A 96 10.30 8.03 31.70
N THR A 97 10.46 7.97 33.00
CA THR A 97 11.20 6.91 33.68
C THR A 97 10.29 5.78 34.17
N THR A 98 8.99 6.04 34.19
CA THR A 98 7.93 5.08 34.53
C THR A 98 6.69 5.40 33.67
N ILE A 99 5.66 4.55 33.76
CA ILE A 99 4.37 4.81 33.09
C ILE A 99 3.64 5.98 33.79
N TRP A 100 3.20 6.94 32.99
CA TRP A 100 2.39 8.06 33.47
C TRP A 100 0.92 7.67 33.65
N GLU A 101 0.20 8.44 34.45
CA GLU A 101 -1.25 8.27 34.64
C GLU A 101 -2.05 8.65 33.39
N LEU A 102 -1.61 9.67 32.67
CA LEU A 102 -2.20 10.13 31.42
C LEU A 102 -1.20 9.98 30.28
N TRP A 103 -1.72 9.77 29.06
CA TRP A 103 -0.89 9.66 27.86
C TRP A 103 -0.03 10.92 27.61
N ASN A 104 -0.51 12.11 28.02
CA ASN A 104 0.18 13.40 27.95
C ASN A 104 0.80 13.83 29.29
N GLY A 105 1.37 12.94 30.04
CA GLY A 105 1.91 13.25 31.36
C GLY A 105 2.99 14.35 31.39
N ASP A 106 3.66 14.60 30.26
CA ASP A 106 4.61 15.71 30.08
C ASP A 106 3.95 17.10 30.10
N THR A 107 2.65 17.19 29.78
CA THR A 107 1.87 18.44 29.74
C THR A 107 0.71 18.44 30.73
N ALA A 108 0.47 17.34 31.43
CA ALA A 108 -0.58 17.22 32.43
C ALA A 108 -0.24 18.01 33.71
N ASN A 109 -1.25 18.43 34.47
CA ASN A 109 -1.04 19.09 35.73
C ASN A 109 -0.37 18.12 36.74
N PRO A 110 0.87 18.37 37.19
CA PRO A 110 1.60 17.44 38.05
C PRO A 110 1.01 17.37 39.51
N GLU A 111 0.18 18.32 39.90
CA GLU A 111 -0.51 18.28 41.19
C GLU A 111 -1.69 17.33 41.21
N MET A 112 -2.24 16.99 40.02
CA MET A 112 -3.42 16.13 39.86
C MET A 112 -3.11 14.80 39.20
N ASN A 113 -1.95 14.64 38.54
CA ASN A 113 -1.65 13.48 37.71
C ASN A 113 -0.25 12.92 38.03
N SER A 114 -0.21 11.65 38.32
CA SER A 114 1.04 10.96 38.71
C SER A 114 1.94 10.69 37.50
N GLY A 115 3.23 10.98 37.64
CA GLY A 115 4.28 10.53 36.72
C GLY A 115 4.68 9.06 36.91
N ASN A 116 4.06 8.34 37.85
CA ASN A 116 4.35 6.94 38.17
C ASN A 116 3.03 6.19 38.47
N HIS A 117 2.35 5.72 37.41
CA HIS A 117 1.03 5.12 37.54
C HIS A 117 0.87 3.94 36.57
N VAL A 118 1.05 2.72 37.09
CA VAL A 118 1.15 1.47 36.30
C VAL A 118 -0.08 1.15 35.44
N MET A 119 -1.23 1.76 35.67
CA MET A 119 -2.49 1.37 35.03
C MET A 119 -2.46 1.47 33.49
N LEU A 120 -1.75 2.46 32.91
CA LEU A 120 -1.60 2.59 31.48
C LEU A 120 -0.57 1.64 30.85
N LEU A 121 0.15 0.83 31.65
CA LEU A 121 0.94 -0.28 31.09
C LEU A 121 0.04 -1.29 30.37
N GLY A 122 -1.18 -1.47 30.86
CA GLY A 122 -2.16 -2.37 30.25
C GLY A 122 -1.65 -3.80 30.16
N ASP A 123 -1.77 -4.39 28.98
CA ASP A 123 -1.30 -5.75 28.68
C ASP A 123 0.01 -5.79 27.88
N LEU A 124 0.75 -4.68 27.77
CA LEU A 124 1.96 -4.57 26.94
C LEU A 124 2.99 -5.65 27.30
N LEU A 125 3.39 -5.75 28.58
CA LEU A 125 4.42 -6.71 29.00
C LEU A 125 3.95 -8.17 28.89
N PRO A 126 2.76 -8.57 29.39
CA PRO A 126 2.21 -9.90 29.11
C PRO A 126 2.09 -10.23 27.63
N TRP A 127 1.72 -9.25 26.81
CA TRP A 127 1.62 -9.41 25.36
C TRP A 127 2.98 -9.69 24.72
N CYS A 128 4.05 -9.00 25.11
CA CYS A 128 5.41 -9.28 24.64
C CYS A 128 5.81 -10.74 24.89
N PHE A 129 5.58 -11.25 26.09
CA PHE A 129 5.90 -12.65 26.41
C PHE A 129 5.00 -13.64 25.68
N ASN A 130 3.67 -13.41 25.70
CA ASN A 130 2.72 -14.35 25.15
C ASN A 130 2.69 -14.36 23.62
N ASN A 131 2.88 -13.20 22.98
CA ASN A 131 2.69 -13.06 21.55
C ASN A 131 3.99 -12.86 20.78
N LEU A 132 4.93 -12.05 21.26
CA LEU A 132 6.21 -11.88 20.54
C LEU A 132 7.15 -13.05 20.83
N ALA A 133 7.41 -13.36 22.09
CA ALA A 133 8.21 -14.51 22.47
C ALA A 133 7.47 -15.84 22.28
N GLY A 134 6.14 -15.81 22.32
CA GLY A 134 5.30 -16.99 22.24
C GLY A 134 5.29 -17.88 23.47
N ILE A 135 5.79 -17.41 24.62
CA ILE A 135 5.83 -18.18 25.87
C ILE A 135 4.49 -18.06 26.59
N ARG A 136 3.64 -19.08 26.49
CA ARG A 136 2.30 -19.09 27.10
C ARG A 136 2.15 -20.23 28.09
N ALA A 137 1.56 -19.93 29.25
CA ALA A 137 1.09 -20.99 30.14
C ALA A 137 -0.13 -21.68 29.53
N ASP A 138 -0.19 -23.01 29.64
CA ASP A 138 -1.39 -23.75 29.29
C ASP A 138 -2.54 -23.35 30.22
N ARG A 139 -3.73 -23.14 29.64
CA ARG A 139 -4.93 -22.71 30.37
C ARG A 139 -5.34 -23.68 31.49
N TRP A 140 -5.08 -24.98 31.28
CA TRP A 140 -5.51 -26.06 32.16
C TRP A 140 -4.38 -26.63 33.04
N LYS A 141 -3.12 -26.22 32.77
CA LYS A 141 -1.93 -26.63 33.51
C LYS A 141 -1.14 -25.40 33.96
N SER A 142 -1.68 -24.71 34.96
CA SER A 142 -1.16 -23.45 35.49
C SER A 142 0.30 -23.51 35.90
N GLY A 143 0.97 -22.35 36.02
CA GLY A 143 2.31 -22.20 36.55
C GLY A 143 3.43 -22.68 35.60
N TYR A 144 3.17 -22.79 34.28
CA TYR A 144 4.14 -23.27 33.29
C TYR A 144 4.56 -24.74 33.44
N LYS A 145 3.72 -25.58 34.04
CA LYS A 145 3.93 -27.03 34.02
C LYS A 145 3.87 -27.59 32.61
N HIS A 146 3.01 -27.00 31.78
CA HIS A 146 2.93 -27.19 30.33
C HIS A 146 3.01 -25.83 29.66
N ILE A 147 3.92 -25.67 28.70
CA ILE A 147 4.19 -24.41 28.01
C ILE A 147 3.72 -24.53 26.56
N VAL A 148 2.94 -23.56 26.08
CA VAL A 148 2.60 -23.44 24.67
C VAL A 148 3.49 -22.39 24.05
N PHE A 149 4.32 -22.80 23.09
CA PHE A 149 5.17 -21.91 22.32
C PHE A 149 4.47 -21.54 21.01
N GLN A 150 4.00 -20.29 20.91
CA GLN A 150 3.24 -19.81 19.77
C GLN A 150 3.47 -18.31 19.56
N PRO A 151 4.60 -17.90 18.97
CA PRO A 151 4.84 -16.52 18.58
C PRO A 151 3.90 -16.06 17.46
N ALA A 152 3.69 -14.76 17.36
CA ALA A 152 2.97 -14.11 16.27
C ALA A 152 3.92 -13.86 15.08
N PHE A 153 4.25 -14.93 14.34
CA PHE A 153 5.16 -14.86 13.20
C PHE A 153 4.61 -14.04 12.03
N GLU A 154 3.32 -13.72 12.02
CA GLU A 154 2.65 -12.89 11.04
C GLU A 154 3.05 -11.40 11.11
N ILE A 155 3.70 -10.93 12.18
CA ILE A 155 4.20 -9.57 12.29
C ILE A 155 5.40 -9.40 11.33
N GLN A 156 5.20 -8.67 10.24
CA GLN A 156 6.21 -8.54 9.17
C GLN A 156 7.42 -7.72 9.61
N GLU A 157 7.20 -6.66 10.39
CA GLU A 157 8.22 -5.73 10.86
C GLU A 157 9.13 -6.32 11.95
N LEU A 158 8.76 -7.46 12.54
CA LEU A 158 9.51 -8.13 13.60
C LEU A 158 10.30 -9.30 13.01
N SER A 159 11.62 -9.17 12.96
CA SER A 159 12.53 -10.19 12.38
C SER A 159 13.17 -11.12 13.41
N ASN A 160 13.24 -10.73 14.67
CA ASN A 160 13.84 -11.55 15.72
C ASN A 160 13.28 -11.23 17.11
N VAL A 161 13.33 -12.22 18.00
CA VAL A 161 13.03 -12.07 19.43
C VAL A 161 13.99 -12.94 20.23
N ASP A 162 14.55 -12.41 21.32
CA ASP A 162 15.29 -13.15 22.34
C ASP A 162 14.64 -12.91 23.70
N ALA A 163 13.94 -13.90 24.23
CA ALA A 163 13.22 -13.79 25.49
C ALA A 163 13.45 -14.98 26.41
N SER A 164 13.46 -14.70 27.71
CA SER A 164 13.45 -15.73 28.72
C SER A 164 12.55 -15.35 29.89
N TYR A 165 11.91 -16.35 30.47
CA TYR A 165 11.02 -16.20 31.61
C TYR A 165 11.43 -17.18 32.75
N MET A 166 11.57 -16.68 33.97
CA MET A 166 11.87 -17.51 35.13
C MET A 166 10.54 -18.00 35.75
N SER A 167 10.20 -19.25 35.48
CA SER A 167 9.05 -19.92 36.10
C SER A 167 9.41 -20.57 37.43
N ILE A 168 8.43 -21.08 38.16
CA ILE A 168 8.63 -21.88 39.37
C ILE A 168 9.39 -23.19 39.11
N TYR A 169 9.44 -23.67 37.87
CA TYR A 169 10.19 -24.86 37.43
C TYR A 169 11.59 -24.54 36.94
N GLY A 170 11.90 -23.27 36.70
CA GLY A 170 13.18 -22.80 36.16
C GLY A 170 12.99 -21.92 34.91
N LYS A 171 14.09 -21.65 34.24
CA LYS A 171 14.18 -20.76 33.09
C LYS A 171 13.55 -21.40 31.85
N ILE A 172 12.64 -20.66 31.20
CA ILE A 172 12.09 -20.93 29.88
C ILE A 172 12.73 -19.95 28.91
N THR A 173 13.18 -20.42 27.75
CA THR A 173 13.76 -19.53 26.71
C THR A 173 13.02 -19.73 25.39
N SER A 174 12.79 -18.64 24.68
CA SER A 174 12.33 -18.61 23.29
C SER A 174 13.14 -17.58 22.54
N ARG A 175 13.93 -18.02 21.57
CA ARG A 175 14.78 -17.17 20.76
C ARG A 175 14.59 -17.54 19.30
N TRP A 176 14.08 -16.61 18.49
CA TRP A 176 13.85 -16.87 17.08
C TRP A 176 14.31 -15.72 16.19
N THR A 177 14.67 -16.08 14.97
CA THR A 177 14.98 -15.14 13.87
C THR A 177 14.27 -15.63 12.63
N LYS A 178 13.65 -14.73 11.89
CA LYS A 178 12.96 -15.07 10.65
C LYS A 178 13.32 -14.13 9.50
N THR A 179 13.28 -14.71 8.31
CA THR A 179 13.13 -14.01 7.03
C THR A 179 11.67 -14.15 6.56
N PRO A 180 11.27 -13.53 5.44
CA PRO A 180 9.93 -13.76 4.88
C PRO A 180 9.59 -15.22 4.58
N THR A 181 10.61 -16.07 4.35
CA THR A 181 10.45 -17.46 3.90
C THR A 181 11.00 -18.51 4.84
N HIS A 182 11.70 -18.12 5.91
CA HIS A 182 12.39 -19.08 6.77
C HIS A 182 12.47 -18.63 8.22
N LEU A 183 12.35 -19.58 9.15
CA LEU A 183 12.42 -19.39 10.61
C LEU A 183 13.52 -20.27 11.20
N GLU A 184 14.37 -19.67 12.03
CA GLU A 184 15.26 -20.34 12.98
C GLU A 184 14.78 -20.06 14.40
N TRP A 185 14.55 -21.10 15.21
CA TRP A 185 13.95 -20.98 16.54
C TRP A 185 14.56 -21.91 17.57
N ASP A 186 15.18 -21.35 18.60
CA ASP A 186 15.72 -22.04 19.76
C ASP A 186 14.76 -21.95 20.94
N ILE A 187 14.45 -23.08 21.56
CA ILE A 187 13.58 -23.20 22.73
C ILE A 187 14.29 -23.97 23.82
N GLU A 188 14.15 -23.53 25.07
CA GLU A 188 14.60 -24.26 26.24
C GLU A 188 13.49 -24.37 27.28
N LEU A 189 13.24 -25.61 27.75
CA LEU A 189 12.29 -25.91 28.81
C LEU A 189 13.00 -26.45 30.05
N PRO A 190 12.62 -25.96 31.25
CA PRO A 190 13.17 -26.45 32.49
C PRO A 190 12.78 -27.91 32.80
N ALA A 191 13.50 -28.53 33.69
CA ALA A 191 13.21 -29.90 34.14
C ALA A 191 11.76 -30.07 34.65
N ASN A 192 11.21 -31.25 34.47
CA ASN A 192 9.84 -31.61 34.88
C ASN A 192 8.71 -30.79 34.24
N THR A 193 8.95 -30.18 33.06
CA THR A 193 7.95 -29.49 32.25
C THR A 193 7.77 -30.18 30.91
N THR A 194 6.65 -29.87 30.25
CA THR A 194 6.36 -30.29 28.89
C THR A 194 5.92 -29.08 28.08
N GLY A 195 5.98 -29.17 26.76
CA GLY A 195 5.54 -28.08 25.89
C GLY A 195 4.87 -28.56 24.60
N GLU A 196 4.16 -27.64 23.97
CA GLU A 196 3.65 -27.77 22.61
C GLU A 196 4.15 -26.57 21.79
N VAL A 197 4.82 -26.85 20.67
CA VAL A 197 5.38 -25.85 19.76
C VAL A 197 4.49 -25.74 18.54
N HIS A 198 4.00 -24.54 18.24
CA HIS A 198 3.22 -24.25 17.05
C HIS A 198 4.14 -23.64 16.00
N LEU A 199 4.44 -24.40 14.95
CA LEU A 199 5.29 -23.96 13.85
C LEU A 199 4.50 -23.18 12.79
N PRO A 200 5.16 -22.28 12.02
CA PRO A 200 4.47 -21.46 11.01
C PRO A 200 3.87 -22.26 9.86
N ASP A 201 4.35 -23.48 9.60
CA ASP A 201 3.82 -24.40 8.60
C ASP A 201 2.54 -25.17 9.06
N GLY A 202 2.05 -24.86 10.26
CA GLY A 202 0.85 -25.44 10.88
C GLY A 202 1.10 -26.71 11.67
N ARG A 203 2.34 -27.25 11.68
CA ARG A 203 2.68 -28.40 12.52
C ARG A 203 2.68 -28.00 14.00
N LYS A 204 2.31 -28.98 14.84
CA LYS A 204 2.37 -28.86 16.29
C LYS A 204 3.22 -30.00 16.83
N GLU A 205 4.26 -29.62 17.57
CA GLU A 205 5.22 -30.56 18.11
C GLU A 205 5.13 -30.59 19.65
N LYS A 206 5.02 -31.80 20.20
CA LYS A 206 5.04 -32.00 21.67
C LYS A 206 6.48 -32.27 22.09
N ILE A 207 6.95 -31.51 23.07
CA ILE A 207 8.31 -31.59 23.57
C ILE A 207 8.34 -31.76 25.11
N GLY A 208 9.40 -32.39 25.58
CA GLY A 208 9.72 -32.50 27.01
C GLY A 208 10.62 -31.38 27.48
N SER A 209 11.19 -31.55 28.69
CA SER A 209 12.27 -30.68 29.17
C SER A 209 13.54 -30.85 28.32
N GLY A 210 14.27 -29.75 28.10
CA GLY A 210 15.50 -29.76 27.31
C GLY A 210 15.61 -28.57 26.37
N LYS A 211 16.57 -28.66 25.45
CA LYS A 211 16.82 -27.65 24.40
C LYS A 211 16.43 -28.21 23.04
N TYR A 212 15.79 -27.39 22.25
CA TYR A 212 15.29 -27.72 20.92
C TYR A 212 15.63 -26.60 19.95
N HIS A 213 15.92 -27.01 18.73
CA HIS A 213 16.16 -26.11 17.60
C HIS A 213 15.25 -26.48 16.45
N PHE A 214 14.55 -25.50 15.91
CA PHE A 214 13.67 -25.66 14.75
C PHE A 214 14.15 -24.76 13.63
N SER A 215 14.37 -25.36 12.46
CA SER A 215 14.68 -24.69 11.20
C SER A 215 13.54 -25.03 10.24
N VAL A 216 12.69 -24.05 9.90
CA VAL A 216 11.40 -24.29 9.25
C VAL A 216 11.12 -23.26 8.18
N ASP A 217 10.71 -23.71 7.00
CA ASP A 217 10.23 -22.79 5.97
C ASP A 217 8.86 -22.23 6.38
N ILE A 218 8.73 -20.92 6.29
CA ILE A 218 7.45 -20.23 6.48
C ILE A 218 6.67 -20.41 5.17
N PRO A 219 5.49 -21.05 5.19
CA PRO A 219 4.70 -21.20 3.99
C PRO A 219 4.38 -19.84 3.38
N THR A 220 4.69 -19.67 2.11
CA THR A 220 4.17 -18.52 1.37
C THR A 220 2.64 -18.57 1.41
N ARG A 221 2.00 -17.43 1.64
CA ARG A 221 0.54 -17.32 1.85
C ARG A 221 -0.29 -18.02 0.76
N ASN A 222 0.30 -18.20 -0.42
CA ASN A 222 -0.35 -18.89 -1.53
C ASN A 222 0.69 -19.52 -2.46
N THR A 223 0.52 -20.79 -2.81
CA THR A 223 1.38 -21.54 -3.76
C THR A 223 1.40 -20.93 -5.17
N ALA A 224 0.46 -20.03 -5.49
CA ALA A 224 0.46 -19.30 -6.76
C ALA A 224 1.52 -18.17 -6.79
N ILE A 225 2.03 -17.72 -5.64
CA ILE A 225 3.11 -16.73 -5.55
C ILE A 225 4.44 -17.47 -5.64
N LEU A 226 5.14 -17.31 -6.76
CA LEU A 226 6.41 -17.99 -7.02
C LEU A 226 7.62 -17.23 -6.45
N THR A 227 7.51 -15.91 -6.37
CA THR A 227 8.56 -15.04 -5.85
C THR A 227 7.89 -13.81 -5.24
N ASP A 228 8.34 -13.44 -4.04
CA ASP A 228 7.97 -12.21 -3.34
C ASP A 228 9.27 -11.54 -2.89
N GLU A 229 9.56 -10.34 -3.40
CA GLU A 229 10.85 -9.67 -3.20
C GLU A 229 10.72 -8.15 -3.32
N PHE A 230 11.55 -7.41 -2.60
CA PHE A 230 11.73 -5.99 -2.82
C PHE A 230 12.61 -5.74 -4.06
N LEU A 231 12.32 -4.67 -4.80
CA LEU A 231 13.21 -4.19 -5.88
C LEU A 231 14.57 -3.72 -5.35
N TYR A 232 14.58 -3.21 -4.13
CA TYR A 232 15.77 -2.76 -3.40
C TYR A 232 15.42 -2.60 -1.92
N GLU A 233 16.41 -2.72 -1.07
CA GLU A 233 16.28 -2.48 0.38
C GLU A 233 16.87 -1.12 0.79
N ASN A 234 17.84 -0.62 0.03
CA ASN A 234 18.51 0.65 0.29
C ASN A 234 18.51 1.53 -0.95
N ALA A 235 18.15 2.80 -0.78
CA ALA A 235 18.17 3.81 -1.83
C ALA A 235 18.74 5.14 -1.31
N SER A 236 19.09 6.04 -2.24
CA SER A 236 19.54 7.40 -1.92
C SER A 236 18.39 8.37 -1.61
N PHE A 237 17.17 7.88 -1.53
CA PHE A 237 15.95 8.65 -1.29
C PHE A 237 15.05 7.86 -0.31
N PRO A 238 14.32 8.53 0.59
CA PRO A 238 13.49 7.87 1.60
C PRO A 238 12.16 7.35 1.07
N GLU A 239 11.55 8.02 0.06
CA GLU A 239 10.23 7.64 -0.45
C GLU A 239 10.25 7.33 -1.95
N CYS A 240 9.40 6.38 -2.36
CA CYS A 240 9.13 6.07 -3.76
C CYS A 240 7.65 5.76 -3.99
N HIS A 241 7.16 6.00 -5.22
CA HIS A 241 5.78 5.68 -5.59
C HIS A 241 5.61 5.49 -7.10
N GLY A 242 4.42 4.97 -7.51
CA GLY A 242 3.99 4.93 -8.90
C GLY A 242 4.83 4.00 -9.78
N ALA A 243 4.94 2.74 -9.39
CA ALA A 243 5.77 1.76 -10.09
C ALA A 243 5.16 1.27 -11.42
N THR A 244 6.04 0.91 -12.35
CA THR A 244 5.73 0.30 -13.66
C THR A 244 6.75 -0.78 -13.99
N ILE A 245 6.35 -1.81 -14.75
CA ILE A 245 7.21 -2.93 -15.12
C ILE A 245 7.02 -3.32 -16.59
N VAL A 246 8.09 -3.77 -17.24
CA VAL A 246 8.08 -4.30 -18.60
C VAL A 246 9.06 -5.46 -18.74
N GLU A 247 8.72 -6.45 -19.58
CA GLU A 247 9.66 -7.50 -20.03
C GLU A 247 10.22 -7.14 -21.39
N LEU A 248 11.54 -7.14 -21.50
CA LEU A 248 12.26 -6.85 -22.74
C LEU A 248 12.28 -8.07 -23.69
N LYS A 249 12.69 -7.86 -24.95
CA LYS A 249 12.80 -8.93 -25.95
C LYS A 249 13.70 -10.10 -25.51
N ASN A 250 14.78 -9.81 -24.78
CA ASN A 250 15.72 -10.81 -24.26
C ASN A 250 15.23 -11.52 -22.98
N GLY A 251 14.08 -11.10 -22.41
CA GLY A 251 13.53 -11.66 -21.18
C GLY A 251 14.01 -10.98 -19.90
N ASP A 252 14.80 -9.89 -19.98
CA ASP A 252 15.11 -9.06 -18.83
C ASP A 252 13.83 -8.32 -18.38
N LEU A 253 13.66 -8.14 -17.08
CA LEU A 253 12.63 -7.27 -16.52
C LEU A 253 13.22 -5.89 -16.25
N VAL A 254 12.47 -4.85 -16.53
CA VAL A 254 12.78 -3.46 -16.18
C VAL A 254 11.63 -2.87 -15.40
N ALA A 255 11.93 -2.31 -14.24
CA ALA A 255 10.98 -1.61 -13.40
C ALA A 255 11.38 -0.14 -13.26
N SER A 256 10.39 0.75 -13.15
CA SER A 256 10.62 2.18 -12.92
C SER A 256 9.60 2.72 -11.93
N PHE A 257 10.00 3.74 -11.20
CA PHE A 257 9.20 4.44 -10.20
C PHE A 257 9.74 5.85 -10.01
N PHE A 258 8.97 6.75 -9.41
CA PHE A 258 9.54 8.01 -8.96
C PHE A 258 9.96 7.91 -7.49
N GLY A 259 10.99 8.66 -7.09
CA GLY A 259 11.49 8.67 -5.71
C GLY A 259 12.26 9.94 -5.41
N GLY A 260 12.17 10.40 -4.18
CA GLY A 260 12.77 11.60 -3.62
C GLY A 260 12.57 11.68 -2.12
N THR A 261 12.71 12.89 -1.54
CA THR A 261 12.48 13.10 -0.09
C THR A 261 11.04 12.78 0.31
N LYS A 262 10.08 13.21 -0.52
CA LYS A 262 8.64 12.96 -0.34
C LYS A 262 7.94 13.20 -1.67
N GLU A 263 6.81 12.52 -1.91
CA GLU A 263 5.94 12.83 -3.05
C GLU A 263 5.67 14.34 -3.14
N ARG A 264 5.73 14.92 -4.34
CA ARG A 264 5.63 16.37 -4.65
C ARG A 264 6.89 17.19 -4.40
N ASN A 265 7.86 16.70 -3.66
CA ASN A 265 9.09 17.44 -3.45
C ASN A 265 9.85 17.59 -4.78
N PRO A 266 10.44 18.77 -5.03
CA PRO A 266 11.14 19.03 -6.28
C PRO A 266 12.33 18.10 -6.57
N ASP A 267 12.82 17.36 -5.58
CA ASP A 267 13.89 16.38 -5.73
C ASP A 267 13.40 15.00 -6.23
N CYS A 268 12.09 14.79 -6.34
CA CYS A 268 11.54 13.58 -6.96
C CYS A 268 12.05 13.43 -8.39
N CYS A 269 12.70 12.30 -8.64
CA CYS A 269 13.26 11.90 -9.94
C CYS A 269 12.72 10.56 -10.38
N ILE A 270 12.99 10.14 -11.60
CA ILE A 270 12.61 8.84 -12.14
C ILE A 270 13.78 7.88 -12.04
N TRP A 271 13.54 6.74 -11.39
CA TRP A 271 14.52 5.69 -11.13
C TRP A 271 14.15 4.41 -11.85
N VAL A 272 15.17 3.61 -12.18
CA VAL A 272 15.02 2.34 -12.89
C VAL A 272 15.85 1.26 -12.22
N CYS A 273 15.24 0.09 -12.00
CA CYS A 273 15.88 -1.16 -11.64
C CYS A 273 15.74 -2.17 -12.78
N ARG A 274 16.72 -3.08 -12.93
CA ARG A 274 16.71 -4.12 -13.95
C ARG A 274 16.96 -5.48 -13.30
N LYS A 275 16.25 -6.52 -13.76
CA LYS A 275 16.52 -7.91 -13.41
C LYS A 275 16.86 -8.67 -14.68
N PRO A 276 18.15 -8.97 -14.92
CA PRO A 276 18.55 -9.79 -16.06
C PRO A 276 17.86 -11.16 -16.03
N LYS A 277 17.53 -11.69 -17.20
CA LYS A 277 16.92 -13.01 -17.30
C LYS A 277 17.77 -14.05 -16.56
N GLY A 278 17.17 -14.80 -15.64
CA GLY A 278 17.86 -15.82 -14.83
C GLY A 278 18.58 -15.27 -13.60
N SER A 279 18.64 -13.95 -13.41
CA SER A 279 19.14 -13.37 -12.17
C SER A 279 18.15 -13.55 -11.03
N LYS A 280 18.66 -13.79 -9.82
CA LYS A 280 17.86 -13.78 -8.59
C LYS A 280 17.65 -12.36 -8.04
N GLU A 281 18.46 -11.40 -8.46
CA GLU A 281 18.53 -10.06 -7.86
C GLU A 281 18.22 -8.97 -8.89
N TRP A 282 17.63 -7.89 -8.41
CA TRP A 282 17.49 -6.64 -9.12
C TRP A 282 18.76 -5.80 -8.99
N THR A 283 19.05 -4.97 -9.98
CA THR A 283 20.10 -3.94 -9.84
C THR A 283 19.64 -2.86 -8.88
N ALA A 284 20.60 -2.19 -8.22
CA ALA A 284 20.29 -0.98 -7.46
C ALA A 284 19.58 0.07 -8.33
N PRO A 285 18.73 0.94 -7.73
CA PRO A 285 18.08 2.04 -8.43
C PRO A 285 19.06 2.96 -9.13
N LYS A 286 18.84 3.21 -10.42
CA LYS A 286 19.65 4.11 -11.25
C LYS A 286 18.78 5.24 -11.77
N LEU A 287 19.28 6.48 -11.68
CA LEU A 287 18.61 7.66 -12.22
C LEU A 287 18.41 7.53 -13.73
N ALA A 288 17.16 7.66 -14.19
CA ALA A 288 16.78 7.63 -15.60
C ALA A 288 16.39 9.01 -16.13
N ALA A 289 15.65 9.79 -15.32
CA ALA A 289 15.26 11.16 -15.67
C ALA A 289 15.08 12.01 -14.42
N ASP A 290 15.24 13.30 -14.57
CA ASP A 290 15.06 14.32 -13.54
C ASP A 290 14.22 15.50 -14.05
N GLY A 291 13.82 16.38 -13.15
CA GLY A 291 13.12 17.63 -13.43
C GLY A 291 14.02 18.87 -13.43
N VAL A 292 15.34 18.70 -13.59
CA VAL A 292 16.32 19.80 -13.56
C VAL A 292 16.50 20.41 -14.95
N PHE A 293 16.36 21.73 -15.05
CA PHE A 293 16.57 22.50 -16.28
C PHE A 293 17.61 23.58 -16.03
N SER A 294 18.69 23.58 -16.81
CA SER A 294 19.66 24.66 -16.77
C SER A 294 19.00 25.99 -17.14
N LEU A 295 19.55 27.10 -16.68
CA LEU A 295 19.01 28.45 -16.98
C LEU A 295 18.98 28.78 -18.50
N LYS A 296 19.71 28.01 -19.30
CA LYS A 296 19.80 28.19 -20.78
C LYS A 296 19.09 27.07 -21.54
N ASP A 297 18.39 26.14 -20.83
CA ASP A 297 17.68 25.03 -21.47
C ASP A 297 16.43 25.55 -22.21
N PRO A 298 16.37 25.43 -23.55
CA PRO A 298 15.21 25.93 -24.29
C PRO A 298 13.91 25.17 -23.96
N GLN A 299 14.00 23.95 -23.40
CA GLN A 299 12.84 23.16 -22.98
C GLN A 299 12.28 23.59 -21.63
N ALA A 300 12.98 24.44 -20.88
CA ALA A 300 12.52 24.93 -19.57
C ALA A 300 11.14 25.60 -19.65
N VAL A 301 10.88 26.34 -20.71
CA VAL A 301 9.57 26.99 -20.95
C VAL A 301 8.45 25.97 -21.14
N LEU A 302 8.72 24.84 -21.81
CA LEU A 302 7.74 23.76 -22.01
C LEU A 302 7.37 23.08 -20.69
N ALA A 303 8.32 22.97 -19.76
CA ALA A 303 8.12 22.45 -18.41
C ALA A 303 7.51 23.51 -17.44
N GLY A 304 7.26 24.73 -17.90
CA GLY A 304 6.80 25.83 -17.06
C GLY A 304 7.81 26.19 -15.96
N ILE A 305 9.10 26.08 -16.24
CA ILE A 305 10.17 26.48 -15.31
C ILE A 305 10.29 28.01 -15.31
N ASP A 306 10.13 28.62 -14.15
CA ASP A 306 10.22 30.06 -13.93
C ASP A 306 10.99 30.38 -12.63
N SER A 307 10.96 31.66 -12.23
CA SER A 307 11.66 32.13 -11.03
C SER A 307 11.12 31.57 -9.72
N THR A 308 9.91 31.04 -9.70
CA THR A 308 9.27 30.45 -8.50
C THR A 308 9.69 29.00 -8.27
N CYS A 309 10.22 28.33 -9.30
CA CYS A 309 10.70 26.96 -9.20
C CYS A 309 11.94 26.83 -8.33
N THR A 310 12.10 25.69 -7.67
CA THR A 310 13.21 25.42 -6.75
C THR A 310 14.57 25.64 -7.42
N PRO A 311 15.44 26.48 -6.84
CA PRO A 311 16.76 26.77 -7.38
C PRO A 311 17.73 25.60 -7.18
N VAL A 312 18.56 25.35 -8.18
CA VAL A 312 19.72 24.44 -8.11
C VAL A 312 20.99 25.29 -8.19
N LYS A 313 21.85 25.17 -7.18
CA LYS A 313 23.09 25.95 -7.08
C LYS A 313 24.31 25.04 -7.19
N ASP A 314 25.40 25.57 -7.71
CA ASP A 314 26.70 24.89 -7.72
C ASP A 314 27.36 24.92 -6.31
N ALA A 315 28.54 24.31 -6.20
CA ALA A 315 29.31 24.28 -4.96
C ALA A 315 29.74 25.67 -4.46
N LYS A 316 29.70 26.71 -5.32
CA LYS A 316 30.00 28.10 -4.97
C LYS A 316 28.75 28.91 -4.61
N GLY A 317 27.57 28.27 -4.61
CA GLY A 317 26.31 28.94 -4.35
C GLY A 317 25.70 29.69 -5.54
N THR A 318 26.27 29.58 -6.73
CA THR A 318 25.78 30.22 -7.95
C THR A 318 24.57 29.46 -8.49
N LEU A 319 23.50 30.17 -8.83
CA LEU A 319 22.30 29.58 -9.45
C LEU A 319 22.68 29.09 -10.88
N ILE A 320 22.55 27.78 -11.12
CA ILE A 320 22.88 27.12 -12.39
C ILE A 320 21.67 26.50 -13.09
N ALA A 321 20.64 26.15 -12.34
CA ALA A 321 19.43 25.49 -12.85
C ALA A 321 18.24 25.74 -11.93
N ARG A 322 17.05 25.32 -12.38
CA ARG A 322 15.83 25.21 -11.58
C ARG A 322 15.20 23.85 -11.79
N ARG A 323 14.37 23.41 -10.83
CA ARG A 323 13.76 22.07 -10.89
C ARG A 323 12.32 22.04 -10.42
N LYS A 324 11.57 21.06 -10.96
CA LYS A 324 10.27 20.59 -10.50
C LYS A 324 10.32 19.08 -10.24
N ALA A 325 9.34 18.57 -9.53
CA ALA A 325 9.17 17.12 -9.30
C ALA A 325 8.89 16.35 -10.59
N CYS A 326 9.41 15.13 -10.68
CA CYS A 326 9.00 14.13 -11.67
C CYS A 326 7.95 13.19 -11.06
N TRP A 327 7.02 12.67 -11.92
CA TRP A 327 5.87 11.91 -11.52
C TRP A 327 5.58 10.74 -12.43
N ASN A 328 4.90 9.72 -11.89
CA ASN A 328 4.26 8.59 -12.57
C ASN A 328 5.00 8.12 -13.84
N PRO A 329 6.16 7.44 -13.72
CA PRO A 329 6.79 6.84 -14.88
C PRO A 329 5.94 5.72 -15.46
N VAL A 330 5.98 5.55 -16.78
CA VAL A 330 5.38 4.41 -17.47
C VAL A 330 6.35 3.88 -18.50
N LEU A 331 6.78 2.63 -18.31
CA LEU A 331 7.64 1.92 -19.25
C LEU A 331 6.80 1.29 -20.37
N PHE A 332 7.30 1.39 -21.59
CA PHE A 332 6.69 0.74 -22.73
C PHE A 332 7.74 0.27 -23.75
N GLN A 333 7.77 -1.02 -24.03
CA GLN A 333 8.64 -1.60 -25.06
C GLN A 333 7.90 -1.61 -26.40
N ILE A 334 8.31 -0.73 -27.33
CA ILE A 334 7.77 -0.78 -28.70
C ILE A 334 8.19 -2.10 -29.35
N PRO A 335 7.26 -2.88 -29.93
CA PRO A 335 7.62 -4.07 -30.67
C PRO A 335 8.62 -3.78 -31.82
N GLY A 336 9.82 -4.35 -31.70
CA GLY A 336 10.91 -4.10 -32.67
C GLY A 336 11.50 -2.69 -32.63
N GLY A 337 11.25 -1.92 -31.57
CA GLY A 337 11.73 -0.55 -31.39
C GLY A 337 12.39 -0.30 -30.03
N ASP A 338 12.51 0.98 -29.70
CA ASP A 338 13.12 1.45 -28.46
C ASP A 338 12.24 1.12 -27.24
N LEU A 339 12.86 1.01 -26.07
CA LEU A 339 12.17 1.08 -24.78
C LEU A 339 11.91 2.57 -24.48
N ILE A 340 10.66 2.92 -24.28
CA ILE A 340 10.24 4.28 -23.91
C ILE A 340 9.93 4.31 -22.42
N LEU A 341 10.33 5.39 -21.76
CA LEU A 341 9.94 5.74 -20.40
C LEU A 341 9.25 7.11 -20.45
N PHE A 342 7.92 7.09 -20.31
CA PHE A 342 7.11 8.29 -20.15
C PHE A 342 7.12 8.76 -18.70
N TYR A 343 7.08 10.07 -18.48
CA TYR A 343 6.96 10.64 -17.14
C TYR A 343 6.36 12.06 -17.21
N LYS A 344 6.04 12.64 -16.07
CA LYS A 344 5.49 14.00 -15.99
C LYS A 344 6.42 14.87 -15.18
N ILE A 345 6.43 16.18 -15.47
CA ILE A 345 7.13 17.20 -14.70
C ILE A 345 6.12 18.27 -14.30
N GLY A 346 6.07 18.59 -13.01
CA GLY A 346 5.18 19.61 -12.46
C GLY A 346 5.29 19.72 -10.95
N LEU A 347 4.76 20.81 -10.36
CA LEU A 347 4.65 20.97 -8.90
C LEU A 347 3.42 20.28 -8.34
N LYS A 348 2.36 20.20 -9.14
CA LYS A 348 1.07 19.57 -8.81
C LYS A 348 0.45 18.97 -10.08
N VAL A 349 -0.54 18.11 -9.93
CA VAL A 349 -1.18 17.40 -11.04
C VAL A 349 -1.70 18.35 -12.13
N SER A 350 -2.26 19.49 -11.74
CA SER A 350 -2.84 20.47 -12.69
C SER A 350 -1.81 21.21 -13.55
N ASP A 351 -0.52 21.18 -13.21
CA ASP A 351 0.55 21.82 -14.00
C ASP A 351 1.52 20.80 -14.66
N TRP A 352 1.13 19.53 -14.69
CA TRP A 352 1.93 18.50 -15.34
C TRP A 352 2.12 18.76 -16.83
N THR A 353 3.33 18.52 -17.27
CA THR A 353 3.72 18.43 -18.67
C THR A 353 4.25 17.04 -18.96
N GLY A 354 3.96 16.51 -20.15
CA GLY A 354 4.35 15.15 -20.54
C GLY A 354 5.75 15.11 -21.16
N TRP A 355 6.52 14.11 -20.76
CA TRP A 355 7.91 13.91 -21.20
C TRP A 355 8.19 12.44 -21.46
N LEU A 356 9.19 12.14 -22.26
CA LEU A 356 9.72 10.81 -22.43
C LEU A 356 11.24 10.80 -22.60
N VAL A 357 11.85 9.65 -22.32
CA VAL A 357 13.21 9.29 -22.70
C VAL A 357 13.20 7.92 -23.35
N ARG A 358 14.18 7.65 -24.22
CA ARG A 358 14.30 6.38 -24.95
C ARG A 358 15.57 5.64 -24.55
N SER A 359 15.49 4.32 -24.55
CA SER A 359 16.64 3.45 -24.37
C SER A 359 16.73 2.43 -25.50
N ARG A 360 17.93 2.24 -26.04
CA ARG A 360 18.25 1.24 -27.07
C ARG A 360 19.02 0.05 -26.53
N ASP A 361 19.42 0.11 -25.28
CA ASP A 361 20.24 -0.89 -24.58
C ASP A 361 19.50 -1.58 -23.42
N GLY A 362 18.15 -1.51 -23.47
CA GLY A 362 17.28 -2.17 -22.47
C GLY A 362 17.28 -1.47 -21.11
N GLY A 363 17.27 -0.16 -21.08
CA GLY A 363 17.18 0.64 -19.86
C GLY A 363 18.50 0.80 -19.10
N LYS A 364 19.64 0.51 -19.72
CA LYS A 364 20.97 0.78 -19.13
C LYS A 364 21.33 2.24 -19.22
N THR A 365 21.02 2.85 -20.38
CA THR A 365 21.20 4.28 -20.65
C THR A 365 19.95 4.87 -21.30
N TRP A 366 19.78 6.18 -21.15
CA TRP A 366 18.61 6.90 -21.62
C TRP A 366 19.00 8.09 -22.47
N SER A 367 18.18 8.42 -23.48
CA SER A 367 18.35 9.60 -24.33
C SER A 367 18.19 10.90 -23.54
N LYS A 368 18.49 12.03 -24.18
CA LYS A 368 17.97 13.32 -23.74
C LYS A 368 16.45 13.27 -23.69
N ARG A 369 15.84 14.05 -22.78
CA ARG A 369 14.39 14.16 -22.63
C ARG A 369 13.74 14.73 -23.89
N GLU A 370 12.57 14.24 -24.21
CA GLU A 370 11.72 14.71 -25.31
C GLU A 370 10.39 15.18 -24.70
N ALA A 371 9.99 16.43 -24.99
CA ALA A 371 8.69 16.94 -24.57
C ALA A 371 7.59 16.36 -25.47
N LEU A 372 6.47 15.93 -24.86
CA LEU A 372 5.25 15.68 -25.60
C LEU A 372 4.63 17.01 -26.07
N PRO A 373 3.77 17.01 -27.10
CA PRO A 373 3.07 18.23 -27.52
C PRO A 373 2.30 18.88 -26.35
N LYS A 374 2.09 20.18 -26.40
CA LYS A 374 1.34 20.89 -25.35
C LYS A 374 -0.06 20.28 -25.18
N GLY A 375 -0.40 19.96 -23.93
CA GLY A 375 -1.66 19.32 -23.56
C GLY A 375 -1.64 17.79 -23.58
N PHE A 376 -0.53 17.18 -23.99
CA PHE A 376 -0.31 15.73 -23.93
C PHE A 376 0.51 15.35 -22.69
N LEU A 377 0.14 14.27 -22.01
CA LEU A 377 0.79 13.78 -20.81
C LEU A 377 1.43 12.39 -20.99
N GLY A 378 1.14 11.74 -22.13
CA GLY A 378 1.43 10.32 -22.30
C GLY A 378 0.53 9.43 -21.43
N PRO A 379 0.86 8.15 -21.28
CA PRO A 379 0.12 7.26 -20.40
C PRO A 379 0.23 7.76 -18.96
N ILE A 380 -0.91 7.94 -18.28
CA ILE A 380 -0.91 8.65 -17.00
C ILE A 380 -0.34 7.80 -15.84
N LYS A 381 -0.59 6.48 -15.86
CA LYS A 381 -0.12 5.53 -14.85
C LYS A 381 0.04 4.12 -15.44
N ASN A 382 -0.93 3.64 -16.21
CA ASN A 382 -0.95 2.28 -16.72
C ASN A 382 -0.32 2.21 -18.13
N LYS A 383 0.16 1.03 -18.47
CA LYS A 383 0.92 0.77 -19.70
C LYS A 383 0.12 1.05 -20.96
N PRO A 384 0.73 1.60 -22.01
CA PRO A 384 0.18 1.63 -23.35
C PRO A 384 -0.03 0.23 -23.93
N GLU A 385 -0.90 0.13 -24.91
CA GLU A 385 -1.05 -1.05 -25.76
C GLU A 385 -0.60 -0.76 -27.19
N TYR A 386 0.02 -1.77 -27.84
CA TYR A 386 0.38 -1.72 -29.23
C TYR A 386 -0.56 -2.58 -30.04
N ILE A 387 -1.44 -1.96 -30.82
CA ILE A 387 -2.53 -2.61 -31.52
C ILE A 387 -2.52 -2.16 -32.99
N ASN A 388 -2.38 -3.11 -33.92
CA ASN A 388 -2.40 -2.84 -35.37
C ASN A 388 -1.44 -1.74 -35.83
N GLY A 389 -0.23 -1.69 -35.26
CA GLY A 389 0.78 -0.67 -35.60
C GLY A 389 0.66 0.65 -34.81
N ARG A 390 -0.37 0.79 -33.99
CA ARG A 390 -0.74 1.96 -33.22
C ARG A 390 -0.34 1.82 -31.75
N ILE A 391 0.25 2.85 -31.17
CA ILE A 391 0.42 3.00 -29.72
C ILE A 391 -0.80 3.71 -29.17
N ILE A 392 -1.51 3.10 -28.22
CA ILE A 392 -2.64 3.69 -27.51
C ILE A 392 -2.23 3.91 -26.06
N CYS A 393 -2.00 5.16 -25.66
CA CYS A 393 -1.66 5.55 -24.30
C CYS A 393 -2.94 5.84 -23.52
N PRO A 394 -3.25 5.06 -22.46
CA PRO A 394 -4.36 5.36 -21.57
C PRO A 394 -4.01 6.56 -20.69
N SER A 395 -4.74 7.65 -20.84
CA SER A 395 -4.48 8.91 -20.16
C SER A 395 -5.73 9.45 -19.45
N SER A 396 -5.53 10.47 -18.63
CA SER A 396 -6.62 11.15 -17.94
C SER A 396 -6.17 12.53 -17.45
N THR A 397 -7.13 13.42 -17.23
CA THR A 397 -6.92 14.72 -16.62
C THR A 397 -7.67 14.84 -15.31
N GLU A 398 -7.09 15.63 -14.40
CA GLU A 398 -7.67 16.01 -13.11
C GLU A 398 -7.69 17.54 -13.05
N GLY A 399 -8.86 18.14 -13.12
CA GLY A 399 -8.98 19.60 -13.21
C GLY A 399 -10.35 20.11 -12.78
N SER A 400 -10.61 21.38 -13.06
CA SER A 400 -11.89 22.05 -12.74
C SER A 400 -13.13 21.36 -13.31
N ASN A 401 -12.97 20.61 -14.42
CA ASN A 401 -14.04 19.82 -15.04
C ASN A 401 -14.16 18.39 -14.48
N GLY A 402 -13.50 18.11 -13.33
CA GLY A 402 -13.45 16.78 -12.71
C GLY A 402 -12.43 15.86 -13.36
N TRP A 403 -12.49 14.59 -12.98
CA TRP A 403 -11.67 13.53 -13.53
C TRP A 403 -12.23 13.05 -14.86
N ARG A 404 -11.40 13.05 -15.90
CA ARG A 404 -11.80 12.68 -17.27
C ARG A 404 -10.77 11.77 -17.93
N VAL A 405 -11.23 10.66 -18.47
CA VAL A 405 -10.43 9.72 -19.25
C VAL A 405 -10.31 10.22 -20.70
N HIS A 406 -9.13 10.08 -21.26
CA HIS A 406 -8.86 10.25 -22.69
C HIS A 406 -7.73 9.32 -23.13
N PHE A 407 -7.48 9.25 -24.43
CA PHE A 407 -6.37 8.50 -25.00
C PHE A 407 -5.47 9.40 -25.83
N GLU A 408 -4.19 9.10 -25.80
CA GLU A 408 -3.19 9.74 -26.63
C GLU A 408 -2.60 8.68 -27.57
N ILE A 409 -2.84 8.82 -28.86
CA ILE A 409 -2.58 7.79 -29.85
C ILE A 409 -1.48 8.23 -30.79
N SER A 410 -0.56 7.31 -31.10
CA SER A 410 0.47 7.48 -32.11
C SER A 410 0.43 6.34 -33.13
N ASP A 411 0.34 6.70 -34.41
CA ASP A 411 0.36 5.77 -35.54
C ASP A 411 1.77 5.63 -36.16
N ASP A 412 2.77 6.35 -35.63
CA ASP A 412 4.13 6.45 -36.16
C ASP A 412 5.24 6.16 -35.12
N LYS A 413 4.96 5.27 -34.18
CA LYS A 413 5.87 4.83 -33.10
C LYS A 413 6.29 5.97 -32.15
N GLY A 414 5.36 6.87 -31.84
CA GLY A 414 5.54 7.92 -30.86
C GLY A 414 6.24 9.18 -31.38
N LYS A 415 6.21 9.43 -32.69
CA LYS A 415 6.71 10.67 -33.27
C LYS A 415 5.64 11.78 -33.29
N THR A 416 4.42 11.42 -33.65
CA THR A 416 3.26 12.32 -33.61
C THR A 416 2.15 11.72 -32.77
N TRP A 417 1.28 12.58 -32.24
CA TRP A 417 0.25 12.20 -31.28
C TRP A 417 -1.07 12.86 -31.63
N LYS A 418 -2.18 12.12 -31.49
CA LYS A 418 -3.55 12.61 -31.54
C LYS A 418 -4.28 12.26 -30.24
N MET A 419 -5.26 13.07 -29.86
CA MET A 419 -6.08 12.87 -28.67
C MET A 419 -7.43 12.34 -29.04
N VAL A 420 -7.93 11.34 -28.30
CA VAL A 420 -9.30 10.80 -28.37
C VAL A 420 -9.95 10.97 -27.01
N GLY A 421 -11.04 11.68 -26.93
CA GLY A 421 -11.71 12.07 -25.70
C GLY A 421 -11.55 13.58 -25.40
N PRO A 422 -11.89 14.06 -24.17
CA PRO A 422 -12.30 13.27 -23.00
C PRO A 422 -13.60 12.48 -23.22
N LEU A 423 -13.66 11.27 -22.64
CA LEU A 423 -14.81 10.40 -22.79
C LEU A 423 -16.04 10.96 -22.05
N ASP A 424 -17.20 10.75 -22.65
CA ASP A 424 -18.47 10.95 -21.95
C ASP A 424 -18.62 9.92 -20.82
N ALA A 425 -19.36 10.30 -19.77
CA ALA A 425 -19.62 9.45 -18.63
C ALA A 425 -21.12 9.43 -18.28
N GLU A 426 -21.58 8.30 -17.77
CA GLU A 426 -22.92 8.22 -17.19
C GLU A 426 -23.00 9.04 -15.90
N LEU A 427 -24.23 9.43 -15.54
CA LEU A 427 -24.50 10.12 -14.29
C LEU A 427 -24.60 9.08 -13.17
N SER A 428 -23.91 9.33 -12.08
CA SER A 428 -23.95 8.53 -10.85
C SER A 428 -24.01 9.44 -9.64
N VAL A 429 -24.66 8.99 -8.58
CA VAL A 429 -24.61 9.67 -7.29
C VAL A 429 -23.26 9.32 -6.66
N PRO A 430 -22.39 10.29 -6.38
CA PRO A 430 -21.13 10.02 -5.69
C PRO A 430 -21.42 9.42 -4.30
N THR A 431 -20.77 8.30 -3.97
CA THR A 431 -20.89 7.67 -2.65
C THR A 431 -20.08 8.40 -1.56
N GLN A 432 -19.41 9.48 -1.94
CA GLN A 432 -18.52 10.24 -1.08
C GLN A 432 -19.20 11.52 -0.62
N ASN A 433 -19.71 11.50 0.62
CA ASN A 433 -20.18 12.71 1.31
C ASN A 433 -19.03 13.26 2.16
N ARG A 434 -18.56 14.46 1.86
CA ARG A 434 -17.65 15.22 2.73
C ARG A 434 -18.42 15.77 3.91
N LYS A 435 -17.87 15.61 5.14
CA LYS A 435 -18.33 16.39 6.29
C LYS A 435 -17.85 17.84 6.15
N LYS A 436 -18.76 18.79 6.31
CA LYS A 436 -18.43 20.23 6.44
C LYS A 436 -17.38 20.42 7.56
N GLY A 437 -16.22 21.00 7.25
CA GLY A 437 -15.23 21.47 8.23
C GLY A 437 -13.99 20.60 8.43
N GLY A 438 -13.77 19.52 7.65
CA GLY A 438 -12.52 18.78 7.69
C GLY A 438 -11.47 19.37 6.74
N VAL A 439 -10.30 19.73 7.25
CA VAL A 439 -9.14 20.05 6.42
C VAL A 439 -8.72 18.76 5.70
N ASN A 440 -8.86 18.74 4.39
CA ASN A 440 -8.54 17.59 3.56
C ASN A 440 -7.14 17.78 2.98
N VAL A 441 -6.22 16.92 3.31
CA VAL A 441 -4.87 16.90 2.75
C VAL A 441 -4.88 16.69 1.22
N ASP A 442 -5.99 16.15 0.68
CA ASP A 442 -6.20 15.88 -0.74
C ASP A 442 -6.91 17.01 -1.51
N ASP A 443 -7.25 18.12 -0.88
CA ASP A 443 -7.90 19.26 -1.55
C ASP A 443 -7.01 19.93 -2.62
N GLN A 444 -5.76 19.53 -2.72
CA GLN A 444 -4.84 19.99 -3.76
C GLN A 444 -5.02 19.28 -5.12
N GLU A 445 -5.79 18.20 -5.17
CA GLU A 445 -6.06 17.44 -6.39
C GLU A 445 -7.44 17.78 -7.00
N GLY A 446 -7.79 19.05 -7.07
CA GLY A 446 -8.86 19.59 -7.90
C GLY A 446 -10.18 18.82 -7.91
N GLY A 447 -11.12 19.19 -7.09
CA GLY A 447 -12.51 18.76 -7.16
C GLY A 447 -13.19 18.83 -5.81
N GLU A 448 -14.01 19.87 -5.61
CA GLU A 448 -14.91 19.96 -4.47
C GLU A 448 -15.91 18.79 -4.50
N ALA A 449 -15.97 18.02 -3.42
CA ALA A 449 -17.09 17.13 -3.19
C ALA A 449 -18.26 18.00 -2.72
N ILE A 450 -19.38 17.88 -3.37
CA ILE A 450 -20.56 18.70 -3.09
C ILE A 450 -21.53 17.84 -2.29
N GLU A 451 -21.85 18.29 -1.07
CA GLU A 451 -22.91 17.69 -0.24
C GLU A 451 -24.28 17.89 -0.90
N GLY A 452 -25.08 16.81 -1.00
CA GLY A 452 -26.52 16.88 -1.24
C GLY A 452 -26.97 17.19 -2.67
N GLU A 453 -26.10 17.17 -3.65
CA GLU A 453 -26.48 17.41 -5.04
C GLU A 453 -26.66 16.11 -5.84
N GLY A 454 -27.56 16.17 -6.85
CA GLY A 454 -27.96 15.07 -7.69
C GLY A 454 -26.82 14.37 -8.45
N ALA A 455 -27.17 13.39 -9.29
CA ALA A 455 -26.24 12.60 -10.06
C ALA A 455 -25.26 13.46 -10.88
N LYS A 456 -23.95 13.11 -10.81
CA LYS A 456 -22.85 13.74 -11.56
C LYS A 456 -22.21 12.73 -12.50
N PRO A 457 -21.47 13.17 -13.53
CA PRO A 457 -20.69 12.25 -14.34
C PRO A 457 -19.74 11.41 -13.50
N VAL A 458 -19.60 10.11 -13.82
CA VAL A 458 -18.62 9.23 -13.17
C VAL A 458 -17.22 9.83 -13.31
N TYR A 459 -16.58 10.10 -12.18
CA TYR A 459 -15.22 10.63 -12.13
C TYR A 459 -14.21 9.49 -12.20
N ALA A 460 -13.58 9.30 -13.36
CA ALA A 460 -12.66 8.21 -13.62
C ALA A 460 -11.30 8.69 -14.14
N ILE A 461 -10.23 8.03 -13.71
CA ILE A 461 -8.85 8.27 -14.15
C ILE A 461 -8.06 6.97 -14.25
N GLN A 462 -6.83 7.07 -14.78
CA GLN A 462 -5.83 6.00 -14.79
C GLN A 462 -6.36 4.70 -15.43
N PRO A 463 -6.85 4.75 -16.67
CA PRO A 463 -7.38 3.56 -17.36
C PRO A 463 -6.30 2.51 -17.61
N SER A 464 -6.65 1.21 -17.46
CA SER A 464 -5.91 0.06 -18.01
C SER A 464 -6.66 -0.49 -19.20
N ILE A 465 -5.98 -0.86 -20.28
CA ILE A 465 -6.60 -1.36 -21.51
C ILE A 465 -6.59 -2.90 -21.50
N LEU A 466 -7.75 -3.51 -21.72
CA LEU A 466 -7.95 -4.94 -21.96
C LEU A 466 -8.28 -5.18 -23.43
N LYS A 467 -7.79 -6.30 -23.97
CA LYS A 467 -8.01 -6.73 -25.37
C LYS A 467 -8.88 -7.99 -25.39
N HIS A 468 -10.07 -7.90 -25.93
CA HIS A 468 -10.98 -9.03 -26.03
C HIS A 468 -10.74 -9.85 -27.30
N LYS A 469 -11.09 -11.15 -27.23
CA LYS A 469 -10.93 -12.09 -28.37
C LYS A 469 -11.72 -11.69 -29.60
N ASP A 470 -12.81 -10.96 -29.42
CA ASP A 470 -13.64 -10.42 -30.50
C ASP A 470 -13.10 -9.12 -31.13
N GLY A 471 -11.93 -8.67 -30.70
CA GLY A 471 -11.25 -7.46 -31.18
C GLY A 471 -11.67 -6.17 -30.47
N ARG A 472 -12.65 -6.21 -29.58
CA ARG A 472 -13.00 -5.03 -28.77
C ARG A 472 -11.90 -4.72 -27.76
N LEU A 473 -11.81 -3.44 -27.44
CA LEU A 473 -11.02 -2.93 -26.32
C LEU A 473 -11.96 -2.54 -25.18
N GLN A 474 -11.48 -2.72 -23.96
CA GLN A 474 -12.15 -2.30 -22.74
C GLN A 474 -11.15 -1.56 -21.86
N ILE A 475 -11.62 -0.58 -21.10
CA ILE A 475 -10.81 0.01 -20.04
C ILE A 475 -11.38 -0.27 -18.67
N LEU A 476 -10.47 -0.36 -17.68
CA LEU A 476 -10.79 -0.37 -16.25
C LEU A 476 -10.14 0.84 -15.59
N CYS A 477 -10.90 1.61 -14.82
CA CYS A 477 -10.48 2.90 -14.28
C CYS A 477 -10.65 2.98 -12.76
N ARG A 478 -9.75 3.69 -12.11
CA ARG A 478 -9.91 4.21 -10.75
C ARG A 478 -11.01 5.26 -10.74
N THR A 479 -11.83 5.29 -9.68
CA THR A 479 -12.92 6.27 -9.55
C THR A 479 -12.99 6.92 -8.17
N ARG A 480 -13.81 7.96 -8.07
CA ARG A 480 -14.35 8.51 -6.83
C ARG A 480 -15.72 7.95 -6.46
N ASN A 481 -16.21 6.95 -7.19
CA ASN A 481 -17.56 6.41 -7.08
C ASN A 481 -17.60 5.06 -6.34
N ALA A 482 -16.55 4.74 -5.56
CA ALA A 482 -16.44 3.51 -4.77
C ALA A 482 -16.38 2.19 -5.56
N GLN A 483 -16.47 2.27 -6.89
CA GLN A 483 -16.45 1.14 -7.81
C GLN A 483 -15.49 1.42 -8.97
N VAL A 484 -14.95 0.38 -9.59
CA VAL A 484 -14.17 0.47 -10.83
C VAL A 484 -15.09 0.93 -11.96
N ALA A 485 -14.60 1.82 -12.84
CA ALA A 485 -15.34 2.20 -14.02
C ALA A 485 -14.79 1.52 -15.28
N THR A 486 -15.62 1.45 -16.32
CA THR A 486 -15.31 0.83 -17.61
C THR A 486 -15.86 1.63 -18.78
N ALA A 487 -15.24 1.49 -19.95
CA ALA A 487 -15.75 1.90 -21.25
C ALA A 487 -15.22 0.95 -22.33
N TRP A 488 -15.86 0.92 -23.50
CA TRP A 488 -15.61 -0.03 -24.57
C TRP A 488 -15.36 0.66 -25.90
N SER A 489 -14.48 0.07 -26.71
CA SER A 489 -14.23 0.47 -28.11
C SER A 489 -14.29 -0.74 -29.02
N SER A 490 -14.89 -0.59 -30.20
CA SER A 490 -14.96 -1.62 -31.24
C SER A 490 -14.21 -1.25 -32.52
N ASP A 491 -13.48 -0.14 -32.52
CA ASP A 491 -12.80 0.45 -33.69
C ASP A 491 -11.32 0.76 -33.41
N ASN A 492 -10.64 -0.11 -32.65
CA ASN A 492 -9.22 0.05 -32.26
C ASN A 492 -8.92 1.34 -31.50
N GLY A 493 -9.86 1.83 -30.69
CA GLY A 493 -9.68 2.98 -29.82
C GLY A 493 -9.95 4.33 -30.46
N ASP A 494 -10.51 4.39 -31.66
CA ASP A 494 -10.87 5.66 -32.29
C ASP A 494 -12.14 6.28 -31.67
N THR A 495 -13.10 5.43 -31.23
CA THR A 495 -14.27 5.86 -30.44
C THR A 495 -14.50 4.94 -29.24
N TRP A 496 -15.16 5.46 -28.22
CA TRP A 496 -15.42 4.76 -26.97
C TRP A 496 -16.86 4.99 -26.49
N SER A 497 -17.41 4.00 -25.83
CA SER A 497 -18.69 4.14 -25.12
C SER A 497 -18.56 5.15 -23.98
N LYS A 498 -19.69 5.55 -23.39
CA LYS A 498 -19.70 6.28 -22.12
C LYS A 498 -19.02 5.47 -21.04
N VAL A 499 -18.37 6.17 -20.11
CA VAL A 499 -17.81 5.57 -18.90
C VAL A 499 -18.94 5.20 -17.95
N THR A 500 -18.99 3.93 -17.53
CA THR A 500 -19.99 3.35 -16.62
C THR A 500 -19.30 2.68 -15.44
N LEU A 501 -20.06 2.33 -14.38
CA LEU A 501 -19.53 1.61 -13.22
C LEU A 501 -19.67 0.09 -13.40
N LEU A 502 -18.70 -0.67 -12.86
CA LEU A 502 -18.73 -2.12 -12.67
C LEU A 502 -19.03 -2.47 -11.22
N ASP A 503 -19.57 -3.65 -10.99
CA ASP A 503 -19.74 -4.19 -9.63
C ASP A 503 -18.41 -4.75 -9.10
N VAL A 504 -17.40 -3.90 -9.05
CA VAL A 504 -16.06 -4.18 -8.51
C VAL A 504 -15.68 -3.01 -7.61
N PRO A 505 -15.37 -3.24 -6.33
CA PRO A 505 -15.06 -2.14 -5.40
C PRO A 505 -13.78 -1.40 -5.82
N ASN A 506 -13.75 -0.10 -5.57
CA ASN A 506 -12.57 0.75 -5.69
C ASN A 506 -12.50 1.73 -4.53
N ASN A 507 -11.41 1.70 -3.81
CA ASN A 507 -11.15 2.54 -2.64
C ASN A 507 -10.57 3.92 -3.00
N ASN A 508 -10.73 4.37 -4.24
CA ASN A 508 -10.05 5.55 -4.78
C ASN A 508 -8.50 5.39 -4.80
N SER A 509 -8.03 4.20 -5.17
CA SER A 509 -6.61 3.93 -5.43
C SER A 509 -6.41 3.43 -6.86
N GLY A 510 -5.20 3.63 -7.40
CA GLY A 510 -4.84 3.13 -8.73
C GLY A 510 -4.93 1.61 -8.82
N THR A 511 -5.42 1.12 -9.94
CA THR A 511 -5.47 -0.30 -10.30
C THR A 511 -4.62 -0.55 -11.54
N ASP A 512 -4.31 -1.79 -11.87
CA ASP A 512 -3.83 -2.17 -13.20
C ASP A 512 -4.40 -3.52 -13.62
N ALA A 513 -4.54 -3.72 -14.92
CA ALA A 513 -5.08 -4.93 -15.50
C ALA A 513 -4.31 -5.37 -16.74
N VAL A 514 -4.42 -6.65 -17.07
CA VAL A 514 -3.81 -7.24 -18.27
C VAL A 514 -4.69 -8.34 -18.84
N THR A 515 -4.75 -8.47 -20.16
CA THR A 515 -5.31 -9.63 -20.84
C THR A 515 -4.23 -10.68 -21.03
N MET A 516 -4.46 -11.88 -20.51
CA MET A 516 -3.56 -13.01 -20.67
C MET A 516 -3.62 -13.60 -22.09
N LYS A 517 -2.60 -14.36 -22.45
CA LYS A 517 -2.51 -15.06 -23.76
C LYS A 517 -3.67 -16.03 -24.02
N ASP A 518 -4.29 -16.58 -22.97
CA ASP A 518 -5.47 -17.45 -23.07
C ASP A 518 -6.79 -16.66 -23.22
N GLY A 519 -6.73 -15.33 -23.10
CA GLY A 519 -7.85 -14.41 -23.26
C GLY A 519 -8.60 -14.08 -21.99
N ARG A 520 -8.22 -14.64 -20.83
CA ARG A 520 -8.71 -14.21 -19.53
C ARG A 520 -8.10 -12.86 -19.16
N HIS A 521 -8.79 -12.13 -18.31
CA HIS A 521 -8.36 -10.83 -17.81
C HIS A 521 -7.97 -10.92 -16.34
N ILE A 522 -6.89 -10.25 -15.97
CA ILE A 522 -6.39 -10.15 -14.60
C ILE A 522 -6.46 -8.68 -14.17
N LEU A 523 -7.00 -8.43 -12.98
CA LEU A 523 -7.03 -7.13 -12.33
C LEU A 523 -6.28 -7.22 -11.01
N ILE A 524 -5.36 -6.27 -10.76
CA ILE A 524 -4.80 -6.03 -9.43
C ILE A 524 -5.38 -4.73 -8.88
N TYR A 525 -5.94 -4.82 -7.68
CA TYR A 525 -6.68 -3.72 -7.06
C TYR A 525 -6.75 -3.89 -5.54
N ASN A 526 -7.07 -2.82 -4.85
CA ASN A 526 -7.49 -2.94 -3.45
C ASN A 526 -8.95 -3.39 -3.42
N ASN A 527 -9.20 -4.61 -2.96
CA ASN A 527 -10.55 -5.16 -2.83
C ASN A 527 -11.28 -4.55 -1.62
N PHE A 528 -11.48 -3.27 -1.70
CA PHE A 528 -12.14 -2.45 -0.69
C PHE A 528 -12.82 -1.25 -1.37
N SER A 529 -13.95 -0.82 -0.81
CA SER A 529 -14.64 0.39 -1.24
C SER A 529 -14.15 1.62 -0.45
N THR A 530 -14.71 2.78 -0.74
CA THR A 530 -14.52 3.96 0.13
C THR A 530 -15.27 3.77 1.44
N LEU A 531 -14.74 4.36 2.51
CA LEU A 531 -15.46 4.39 3.80
C LEU A 531 -16.57 5.44 3.76
N PRO A 532 -17.71 5.21 4.43
CA PRO A 532 -18.78 6.20 4.51
C PRO A 532 -18.27 7.57 4.98
N GLY A 533 -18.61 8.62 4.24
CA GLY A 533 -18.21 9.99 4.55
C GLY A 533 -16.73 10.32 4.33
N THR A 534 -15.96 9.45 3.65
CA THR A 534 -14.56 9.69 3.29
C THR A 534 -14.34 9.59 1.79
N PRO A 535 -13.40 10.36 1.21
CA PRO A 535 -13.10 10.29 -0.23
C PRO A 535 -12.26 9.06 -0.61
N LYS A 536 -11.68 8.34 0.37
CA LYS A 536 -10.79 7.19 0.17
C LYS A 536 -11.13 6.04 1.11
N GLY A 537 -10.80 4.83 0.72
CA GLY A 537 -10.74 3.66 1.57
C GLY A 537 -9.29 3.25 1.87
N PRO A 538 -9.08 2.31 2.80
CA PRO A 538 -7.76 1.73 3.06
C PRO A 538 -7.14 1.15 1.79
N ARG A 539 -5.83 1.27 1.64
CA ARG A 539 -5.07 0.66 0.53
C ARG A 539 -4.60 -0.76 0.88
N THR A 540 -5.50 -1.49 1.52
CA THR A 540 -5.38 -2.91 1.92
C THR A 540 -6.78 -3.52 1.96
N PRO A 541 -6.98 -4.83 1.65
CA PRO A 541 -5.99 -5.72 1.05
C PRO A 541 -5.68 -5.38 -0.41
N LEU A 542 -4.51 -5.82 -0.91
CA LEU A 542 -4.18 -5.83 -2.34
C LEU A 542 -4.49 -7.22 -2.89
N CYS A 543 -5.39 -7.29 -3.86
CA CYS A 543 -5.92 -8.54 -4.38
C CYS A 543 -5.74 -8.67 -5.90
N VAL A 544 -5.77 -9.91 -6.36
CA VAL A 544 -5.88 -10.28 -7.76
C VAL A 544 -7.27 -10.82 -8.02
N ALA A 545 -7.93 -10.32 -9.04
CA ALA A 545 -9.18 -10.88 -9.56
C ALA A 545 -9.02 -11.33 -11.01
N VAL A 546 -9.83 -12.31 -11.41
CA VAL A 546 -9.87 -12.89 -12.75
C VAL A 546 -11.26 -12.68 -13.35
N SER A 547 -11.31 -12.42 -14.65
CA SER A 547 -12.54 -12.35 -15.43
C SER A 547 -12.35 -12.98 -16.82
N GLU A 548 -13.38 -13.63 -17.34
CA GLU A 548 -13.42 -14.13 -18.72
C GLU A 548 -14.02 -13.13 -19.71
N ASP A 549 -14.84 -12.22 -19.21
CA ASP A 549 -15.66 -11.29 -20.01
C ASP A 549 -15.36 -9.81 -19.75
N GLY A 550 -14.50 -9.51 -18.76
CA GLY A 550 -14.18 -8.16 -18.33
C GLY A 550 -15.29 -7.46 -17.53
N ILE A 551 -16.39 -8.15 -17.25
CA ILE A 551 -17.55 -7.64 -16.51
C ILE A 551 -17.68 -8.33 -15.15
N ASN A 552 -17.65 -9.67 -15.16
CA ASN A 552 -17.77 -10.49 -13.97
C ASN A 552 -16.37 -10.82 -13.42
N TRP A 553 -16.05 -10.29 -12.25
CA TRP A 553 -14.72 -10.41 -11.65
C TRP A 553 -14.76 -11.26 -10.38
N GLN A 554 -13.87 -12.25 -10.30
CA GLN A 554 -13.73 -13.10 -9.12
C GLN A 554 -12.38 -12.84 -8.44
N PRO A 555 -12.35 -12.38 -7.18
CA PRO A 555 -11.12 -12.34 -6.39
C PRO A 555 -10.59 -13.76 -6.20
N VAL A 556 -9.33 -14.01 -6.58
CA VAL A 556 -8.72 -15.35 -6.53
C VAL A 556 -7.48 -15.42 -5.66
N LEU A 557 -6.85 -14.28 -5.38
CA LEU A 557 -5.61 -14.22 -4.62
C LEU A 557 -5.51 -12.91 -3.86
N THR A 558 -5.13 -12.98 -2.59
CA THR A 558 -4.69 -11.83 -1.81
C THR A 558 -3.16 -11.81 -1.83
N LEU A 559 -2.58 -10.75 -2.37
CA LEU A 559 -1.14 -10.51 -2.36
C LEU A 559 -0.70 -10.00 -1.00
N GLU A 560 -1.42 -9.00 -0.49
CA GLU A 560 -1.11 -8.30 0.76
C GLU A 560 -2.39 -7.99 1.54
N ASP A 561 -2.35 -8.12 2.85
CA ASP A 561 -3.52 -7.91 3.71
C ASP A 561 -3.20 -7.26 5.07
N SER A 562 -1.96 -6.76 5.27
CA SER A 562 -1.63 -6.04 6.49
C SER A 562 -2.53 -4.81 6.64
N PRO A 563 -3.32 -4.71 7.70
CA PRO A 563 -4.26 -3.60 7.89
C PRO A 563 -3.57 -2.28 8.24
N ILE A 564 -2.29 -2.32 8.63
CA ILE A 564 -1.50 -1.14 9.00
C ILE A 564 -0.66 -0.60 7.85
N SER A 565 -0.44 -1.40 6.81
CA SER A 565 0.39 -1.01 5.66
C SER A 565 -0.48 -0.55 4.50
N GLN A 566 0.13 0.17 3.56
CA GLN A 566 -0.53 0.58 2.33
C GLN A 566 0.12 -0.11 1.14
N TYR A 567 -0.70 -0.73 0.31
CA TYR A 567 -0.27 -1.39 -0.92
C TYR A 567 -1.04 -0.79 -2.09
N SER A 568 -0.35 -0.09 -2.97
CA SER A 568 -1.02 0.75 -3.95
C SER A 568 -0.27 0.88 -5.26
N TYR A 569 -0.94 1.42 -6.26
CA TYR A 569 -0.40 1.70 -7.59
C TYR A 569 0.27 0.47 -8.23
N PRO A 570 -0.44 -0.69 -8.28
CA PRO A 570 0.11 -1.87 -8.91
C PRO A 570 0.34 -1.67 -10.41
N SER A 571 1.33 -2.37 -10.95
CA SER A 571 1.49 -2.58 -12.38
C SER A 571 1.70 -4.06 -12.64
N ILE A 572 1.05 -4.63 -13.66
CA ILE A 572 1.08 -6.05 -13.97
C ILE A 572 1.32 -6.29 -15.45
N ILE A 573 2.13 -7.30 -15.74
CA ILE A 573 2.34 -7.84 -17.09
C ILE A 573 2.28 -9.36 -17.08
N GLN A 574 1.97 -9.99 -18.22
CA GLN A 574 2.25 -11.39 -18.45
C GLN A 574 3.57 -11.55 -19.20
N GLY A 575 4.51 -12.25 -18.60
CA GLY A 575 5.80 -12.60 -19.21
C GLY A 575 5.66 -13.57 -20.39
N LYS A 576 6.76 -13.74 -21.12
CA LYS A 576 6.83 -14.69 -22.24
C LYS A 576 6.72 -16.13 -21.79
N ASP A 577 7.17 -16.42 -20.57
CA ASP A 577 7.06 -17.71 -19.90
C ASP A 577 5.64 -18.02 -19.39
N GLY A 578 4.70 -17.09 -19.59
CA GLY A 578 3.30 -17.22 -19.16
C GLY A 578 3.04 -16.78 -17.73
N LYS A 579 4.07 -16.50 -16.93
CA LYS A 579 3.92 -16.01 -15.56
C LYS A 579 3.44 -14.55 -15.55
N LEU A 580 2.78 -14.19 -14.45
CA LEU A 580 2.43 -12.82 -14.17
C LEU A 580 3.52 -12.17 -13.31
N HIS A 581 3.94 -10.99 -13.69
CA HIS A 581 4.85 -10.15 -12.91
C HIS A 581 4.08 -8.92 -12.46
N ALA A 582 3.99 -8.73 -11.16
CA ALA A 582 3.34 -7.59 -10.54
C ALA A 582 4.36 -6.79 -9.73
N ILE A 583 4.20 -5.47 -9.76
CA ILE A 583 4.96 -4.54 -8.92
C ILE A 583 3.98 -3.53 -8.34
N TYR A 584 4.17 -3.16 -7.08
CA TYR A 584 3.34 -2.19 -6.39
C TYR A 584 4.16 -1.41 -5.37
N THR A 585 3.66 -0.25 -4.98
CA THR A 585 4.21 0.51 -3.86
C THR A 585 3.73 -0.14 -2.57
N CYS A 586 4.68 -0.48 -1.72
CA CYS A 586 4.47 -0.94 -0.36
C CYS A 586 4.96 0.15 0.61
N LEU A 587 4.05 0.74 1.36
CA LEU A 587 4.37 1.62 2.46
C LEU A 587 4.17 0.82 3.74
N LEU A 588 5.26 0.30 4.28
CA LEU A 588 5.28 -0.36 5.57
C LEU A 588 5.31 0.71 6.66
N TYR A 589 4.37 0.66 7.59
CA TYR A 589 4.46 1.47 8.79
C TYR A 589 5.58 0.90 9.67
N THR A 590 6.75 1.48 9.56
CA THR A 590 7.78 1.38 10.59
C THR A 590 7.54 2.48 11.62
N SER A 591 8.06 2.33 12.84
CA SER A 591 7.92 3.33 13.91
C SER A 591 8.34 4.75 13.49
N ASP A 592 9.16 4.88 12.45
CA ASP A 592 9.65 6.16 11.95
C ASP A 592 8.73 6.80 10.88
N ALA A 593 7.80 6.03 10.30
CA ALA A 593 6.86 6.54 9.30
C ALA A 593 5.56 7.13 9.90
N ALA A 594 5.36 7.01 11.21
CA ALA A 594 4.20 7.56 11.91
C ALA A 594 4.20 9.09 12.04
N ASP A 595 5.35 9.74 11.80
CA ASP A 595 5.52 11.19 11.94
C ASP A 595 5.02 11.99 10.71
N GLU A 596 4.54 11.32 9.64
CA GLU A 596 4.25 11.96 8.35
C GLU A 596 2.79 11.81 7.84
N LEU A 597 1.84 11.43 8.70
CA LEU A 597 0.42 11.35 8.31
C LEU A 597 -0.43 12.49 8.87
#